data_17fd92d123630d6fe1584a3c4a4ca150
#
_entry.id   17fd92d123630d6fe1584a3c4a4ca150
#
_cell.length_a   1.000
_cell.length_b   1.000
_cell.length_c   1.000
_cell.angle_alpha   90.00
_cell.angle_beta   90.00
_cell.angle_gamma   90.00
#
_symmetry.space_group_name_H-M   'P 1'
#
loop_
_entity.id
_entity.type
_entity.pdbx_description
1 polymer ?
#
loop_
_entity_poly.entity_id
_entity_poly.type
_entity_poly.pdbx_seq_one_letter_code
_entity_poly.pdbx_strand_id
1 'polypeptide(L)'
;MLSKALSHFPQFRFRDGEKRLRNTILKKTFVNLPEERVRLKLIDFFTKEAGIPGSRISFESQVNLAGDKSKSRTDIICYDKDFKPLLLVECKAPDIKIDEKAAIQVARYNQKVGAPFVLVSNGILDFWFKIEGEQIIPQEEIPKPFIPKNEIIRSLTYWEERAFIGHHLKPVGRAFAKTSCASLFSDPHQPVRFLSFDGFPEEFALGHYYRIYGIKENVKIGVSIAANPYGGTRLNVVLNQGGANTAFFTTSLNLIAEQENMNTEIHSSKGRSEIDLTNEAGFDLNKNIGDVVPEFHRLLLKHS
;
A
#
# COMPACT_ATOMS: atom_id res chain seq x y z
N MET A 1 4.76 13.34 12.28
CA MET A 1 5.40 13.49 10.94
C MET A 1 4.75 12.59 9.90
N LEU A 2 4.98 12.80 8.60
CA LEU A 2 4.53 11.85 7.57
C LEU A 2 5.19 10.49 7.75
N SER A 3 4.39 9.42 7.61
CA SER A 3 4.89 8.06 7.82
C SER A 3 5.87 7.63 6.72
N LYS A 4 6.94 6.98 7.13
CA LYS A 4 7.84 6.28 6.19
C LYS A 4 7.14 5.12 5.47
N ALA A 5 6.09 4.58 6.04
CA ALA A 5 5.24 3.58 5.38
C ALA A 5 4.62 4.06 4.05
N LEU A 6 4.50 5.38 3.81
CA LEU A 6 3.94 5.92 2.56
C LEU A 6 4.74 5.52 1.33
N SER A 7 6.07 5.42 1.44
CA SER A 7 6.96 5.03 0.34
C SER A 7 7.03 3.53 0.10
N HIS A 8 6.39 2.72 0.95
CA HIS A 8 6.45 1.27 0.92
C HIS A 8 5.14 0.63 0.54
N PHE A 9 5.21 -0.53 -0.09
CA PHE A 9 4.05 -1.35 -0.43
C PHE A 9 4.30 -2.78 0.04
N PRO A 10 3.32 -3.44 0.70
CA PRO A 10 3.48 -4.81 1.15
C PRO A 10 3.56 -5.76 -0.04
N GLN A 11 4.24 -6.88 0.14
CA GLN A 11 4.19 -7.96 -0.82
C GLN A 11 2.83 -8.67 -0.77
N PHE A 12 2.37 -9.10 -1.95
CA PHE A 12 1.17 -9.93 -2.09
C PHE A 12 1.49 -11.29 -2.69
N ARG A 13 0.62 -12.25 -2.42
CA ARG A 13 0.56 -13.55 -3.10
C ARG A 13 -0.89 -13.89 -3.37
N PHE A 14 -1.14 -14.45 -4.55
CA PHE A 14 -2.43 -15.07 -4.84
C PHE A 14 -2.40 -16.52 -4.36
N ARG A 15 -3.41 -16.90 -3.61
CA ARG A 15 -3.61 -18.26 -3.13
C ARG A 15 -5.10 -18.59 -3.24
N ASP A 16 -5.43 -19.64 -3.99
CA ASP A 16 -6.81 -20.07 -4.21
C ASP A 16 -7.73 -18.95 -4.76
N GLY A 17 -7.17 -18.10 -5.65
CA GLY A 17 -7.82 -16.90 -6.19
C GLY A 17 -7.71 -15.66 -5.29
N GLU A 18 -7.52 -15.81 -3.99
CA GLU A 18 -7.46 -14.72 -3.02
C GLU A 18 -6.12 -13.98 -3.02
N LYS A 19 -6.19 -12.65 -2.96
CA LYS A 19 -5.03 -11.77 -2.79
C LYS A 19 -4.68 -11.62 -1.31
N ARG A 20 -3.61 -12.27 -0.87
CA ARG A 20 -3.15 -12.31 0.52
C ARG A 20 -1.86 -11.51 0.70
N LEU A 21 -1.71 -10.89 1.85
CA LEU A 21 -0.48 -10.21 2.26
C LEU A 21 0.62 -11.24 2.59
N ARG A 22 1.86 -10.98 2.16
CA ARG A 22 3.02 -11.83 2.48
C ARG A 22 3.95 -11.15 3.48
N ASN A 23 4.16 -11.78 4.63
CA ASN A 23 5.24 -11.44 5.53
C ASN A 23 6.51 -12.20 5.11
N THR A 24 7.52 -11.45 4.67
CA THR A 24 8.77 -12.03 4.15
C THR A 24 9.66 -12.63 5.23
N ILE A 25 9.57 -12.13 6.46
CA ILE A 25 10.36 -12.62 7.60
C ILE A 25 9.78 -13.94 8.12
N LEU A 26 8.47 -13.98 8.38
CA LEU A 26 7.77 -15.18 8.83
C LEU A 26 7.55 -16.22 7.72
N LYS A 27 7.75 -15.82 6.45
CA LYS A 27 7.43 -16.63 5.25
C LYS A 27 5.98 -17.14 5.21
N LYS A 28 5.05 -16.38 5.81
CA LYS A 28 3.61 -16.67 5.90
C LYS A 28 2.78 -15.66 5.14
N THR A 29 1.54 -16.05 4.81
CA THR A 29 0.54 -15.15 4.23
C THR A 29 -0.56 -14.86 5.25
N PHE A 30 -1.08 -13.63 5.19
CA PHE A 30 -2.13 -13.11 6.06
C PHE A 30 -3.31 -12.60 5.24
N VAL A 31 -4.46 -12.48 5.87
CA VAL A 31 -5.63 -11.80 5.29
C VAL A 31 -5.27 -10.34 5.02
N ASN A 32 -5.79 -9.81 3.93
CA ASN A 32 -5.48 -8.44 3.49
C ASN A 32 -6.26 -7.40 4.31
N LEU A 33 -5.88 -7.21 5.58
CA LEU A 33 -6.48 -6.25 6.50
C LEU A 33 -5.71 -4.90 6.48
N PRO A 34 -6.41 -3.77 6.76
CA PRO A 34 -5.79 -2.44 6.76
C PRO A 34 -4.59 -2.30 7.69
N GLU A 35 -4.70 -2.76 8.94
CA GLU A 35 -3.59 -2.73 9.91
C GLU A 35 -2.41 -3.60 9.49
N GLU A 36 -2.68 -4.80 8.94
CA GLU A 36 -1.63 -5.69 8.45
C GLU A 36 -0.87 -5.06 7.27
N ARG A 37 -1.57 -4.30 6.39
CA ARG A 37 -0.87 -3.51 5.35
C ARG A 37 0.08 -2.48 5.94
N VAL A 38 -0.33 -1.76 6.98
CA VAL A 38 0.53 -0.77 7.68
C VAL A 38 1.73 -1.48 8.30
N ARG A 39 1.50 -2.56 9.02
CA ARG A 39 2.54 -3.37 9.66
C ARG A 39 3.60 -3.82 8.65
N LEU A 40 3.20 -4.42 7.54
CA LEU A 40 4.12 -4.92 6.52
C LEU A 40 4.86 -3.81 5.77
N LYS A 41 4.24 -2.64 5.59
CA LYS A 41 4.91 -1.46 5.03
C LYS A 41 6.03 -0.95 5.96
N LEU A 42 5.76 -0.88 7.27
CA LEU A 42 6.78 -0.52 8.27
C LEU A 42 7.91 -1.54 8.34
N ILE A 43 7.60 -2.84 8.25
CA ILE A 43 8.61 -3.90 8.18
C ILE A 43 9.51 -3.73 6.95
N ASP A 44 8.92 -3.40 5.80
CA ASP A 44 9.67 -3.12 4.58
C ASP A 44 10.61 -1.91 4.79
N PHE A 45 10.13 -0.84 5.41
CA PHE A 45 10.93 0.33 5.82
C PHE A 45 12.09 -0.06 6.73
N PHE A 46 11.82 -0.76 7.85
CA PHE A 46 12.86 -1.13 8.81
C PHE A 46 13.93 -2.02 8.18
N THR A 47 13.54 -2.95 7.33
CA THR A 47 14.48 -3.89 6.72
C THR A 47 15.21 -3.31 5.53
N LYS A 48 14.57 -2.53 4.69
CA LYS A 48 15.12 -2.05 3.41
C LYS A 48 15.84 -0.72 3.55
N GLU A 49 15.25 0.26 4.25
CA GLU A 49 15.83 1.60 4.41
C GLU A 49 16.61 1.76 5.72
N ALA A 50 16.02 1.42 6.87
CA ALA A 50 16.69 1.58 8.17
C ALA A 50 17.80 0.54 8.41
N GLY A 51 17.82 -0.56 7.63
CA GLY A 51 18.85 -1.59 7.66
C GLY A 51 18.79 -2.47 8.91
N ILE A 52 17.61 -2.67 9.51
CA ILE A 52 17.40 -3.60 10.61
C ILE A 52 17.26 -5.01 10.03
N PRO A 53 18.14 -5.97 10.37
CA PRO A 53 18.00 -7.34 9.90
C PRO A 53 16.68 -7.97 10.34
N GLY A 54 16.02 -8.72 9.44
CA GLY A 54 14.75 -9.39 9.74
C GLY A 54 14.82 -10.34 10.94
N SER A 55 16.00 -10.91 11.23
CA SER A 55 16.25 -11.72 12.44
C SER A 55 16.15 -10.94 13.76
N ARG A 56 16.18 -9.61 13.69
CA ARG A 56 16.01 -8.71 14.84
C ARG A 56 14.64 -8.01 14.87
N ILE A 57 13.65 -8.60 14.21
CA ILE A 57 12.27 -8.11 14.21
C ILE A 57 11.36 -9.26 14.65
N SER A 58 10.57 -9.06 15.71
CA SER A 58 9.50 -9.97 16.12
C SER A 58 8.13 -9.37 15.87
N PHE A 59 7.14 -10.24 15.73
CA PHE A 59 5.75 -9.91 15.41
C PHE A 59 4.81 -10.54 16.41
N GLU A 60 3.72 -9.84 16.72
CA GLU A 60 2.64 -10.35 17.58
C GLU A 60 3.15 -11.05 18.86
N SER A 61 4.20 -10.49 19.44
CA SER A 61 4.75 -11.02 20.69
C SER A 61 3.72 -10.88 21.80
N GLN A 62 3.36 -12.01 22.44
CA GLN A 62 2.48 -11.98 23.60
C GLN A 62 3.21 -11.30 24.76
N VAL A 63 2.69 -10.16 25.19
CA VAL A 63 3.14 -9.50 26.43
C VAL A 63 2.15 -9.84 27.52
N ASN A 64 2.52 -10.73 28.44
CA ASN A 64 1.68 -11.08 29.57
C ASN A 64 1.64 -9.91 30.56
N LEU A 65 0.52 -9.18 30.57
CA LEU A 65 0.25 -8.17 31.58
C LEU A 65 -0.27 -8.86 32.86
N ALA A 66 0.45 -8.74 33.99
CA ALA A 66 -0.05 -9.25 35.25
C ALA A 66 -1.36 -8.55 35.60
N GLY A 67 -2.43 -9.34 35.79
CA GLY A 67 -3.77 -8.79 36.07
C GLY A 67 -4.67 -8.55 34.87
N ASP A 68 -4.15 -8.63 33.65
CA ASP A 68 -4.98 -8.45 32.45
C ASP A 68 -5.43 -9.80 31.88
N LYS A 69 -6.75 -10.02 31.79
CA LYS A 69 -7.32 -11.24 31.20
C LYS A 69 -7.21 -11.27 29.68
N SER A 70 -6.90 -10.13 29.06
CA SER A 70 -6.67 -10.03 27.63
C SER A 70 -5.19 -10.30 27.30
N LYS A 71 -4.93 -11.23 26.39
CA LYS A 71 -3.60 -11.45 25.82
C LYS A 71 -3.28 -10.27 24.91
N SER A 72 -2.68 -9.22 25.46
CA SER A 72 -2.20 -8.09 24.66
C SER A 72 -1.07 -8.54 23.77
N ARG A 73 -1.15 -8.23 22.47
CA ARG A 73 -0.09 -8.52 21.49
C ARG A 73 0.51 -7.22 21.05
N THR A 74 1.82 -7.18 20.95
CA THR A 74 2.54 -6.08 20.32
C THR A 74 2.63 -6.34 18.82
N ASP A 75 2.47 -5.30 18.00
CA ASP A 75 2.51 -5.47 16.56
C ASP A 75 3.92 -5.81 16.06
N ILE A 76 4.92 -4.98 16.40
CA ILE A 76 6.32 -5.19 16.03
C ILE A 76 7.22 -4.84 17.22
N ILE A 77 8.26 -5.62 17.45
CA ILE A 77 9.40 -5.24 18.27
C ILE A 77 10.67 -5.37 17.44
N CYS A 78 11.45 -4.27 17.35
CA CYS A 78 12.80 -4.32 16.79
C CYS A 78 13.82 -4.42 17.94
N TYR A 79 14.85 -5.23 17.72
CA TYR A 79 15.93 -5.47 18.69
C TYR A 79 17.24 -4.85 18.21
N ASP A 80 18.09 -4.47 19.14
CA ASP A 80 19.46 -4.04 18.86
C ASP A 80 20.38 -5.24 18.50
N LYS A 81 21.70 -4.99 18.38
CA LYS A 81 22.70 -6.02 18.07
C LYS A 81 22.85 -7.07 19.17
N ASP A 82 22.52 -6.73 20.42
CA ASP A 82 22.61 -7.58 21.60
C ASP A 82 21.25 -8.23 21.95
N PHE A 83 20.28 -8.17 21.01
CA PHE A 83 18.91 -8.66 21.17
C PHE A 83 18.14 -8.02 22.33
N LYS A 84 18.49 -6.81 22.73
CA LYS A 84 17.69 -6.02 23.66
C LYS A 84 16.61 -5.26 22.87
N PRO A 85 15.38 -5.13 23.41
CA PRO A 85 14.34 -4.32 22.77
C PRO A 85 14.84 -2.90 22.47
N LEU A 86 14.71 -2.46 21.22
CA LEU A 86 15.14 -1.14 20.77
C LEU A 86 13.94 -0.26 20.41
N LEU A 87 12.91 -0.83 19.80
CA LEU A 87 11.71 -0.14 19.36
C LEU A 87 10.50 -1.02 19.56
N LEU A 88 9.46 -0.47 20.17
CA LEU A 88 8.10 -1.03 20.17
C LEU A 88 7.26 -0.25 19.14
N VAL A 89 6.54 -0.97 18.27
CA VAL A 89 5.65 -0.37 17.27
C VAL A 89 4.23 -0.84 17.48
N GLU A 90 3.30 0.10 17.42
CA GLU A 90 1.85 -0.13 17.34
C GLU A 90 1.33 0.39 16.01
N CYS A 91 0.64 -0.48 15.27
CA CYS A 91 0.04 -0.17 13.99
C CYS A 91 -1.47 0.06 14.15
N LYS A 92 -1.99 1.03 13.43
CA LYS A 92 -3.44 1.30 13.32
C LYS A 92 -3.83 1.31 11.86
N ALA A 93 -5.10 1.05 11.57
CA ALA A 93 -5.62 1.21 10.22
C ALA A 93 -5.52 2.68 9.76
N PRO A 94 -5.38 2.95 8.44
CA PRO A 94 -5.15 4.30 7.92
C PRO A 94 -6.26 5.31 8.20
N ASP A 95 -7.49 4.85 8.44
CA ASP A 95 -8.68 5.64 8.79
C ASP A 95 -8.77 5.95 10.29
N ILE A 96 -7.96 5.30 11.12
CA ILE A 96 -7.93 5.54 12.56
C ILE A 96 -7.07 6.78 12.86
N LYS A 97 -7.69 7.77 13.50
CA LYS A 97 -6.99 8.93 14.01
C LYS A 97 -6.17 8.54 15.23
N ILE A 98 -4.86 8.78 15.16
CA ILE A 98 -3.98 8.57 16.31
C ILE A 98 -4.09 9.81 17.20
N ASP A 99 -4.45 9.61 18.47
CA ASP A 99 -4.52 10.63 19.49
C ASP A 99 -3.51 10.35 20.63
N GLU A 100 -3.45 11.28 21.58
CA GLU A 100 -2.59 11.18 22.75
C GLU A 100 -2.92 9.94 23.61
N LYS A 101 -4.19 9.50 23.64
CA LYS A 101 -4.62 8.31 24.40
C LYS A 101 -4.00 7.04 23.82
N ALA A 102 -3.93 6.93 22.48
CA ALA A 102 -3.28 5.81 21.81
C ALA A 102 -1.78 5.76 22.17
N ALA A 103 -1.11 6.90 22.18
CA ALA A 103 0.29 7.01 22.57
C ALA A 103 0.53 6.60 24.04
N ILE A 104 -0.29 7.07 24.96
CA ILE A 104 -0.22 6.70 26.39
C ILE A 104 -0.47 5.20 26.58
N GLN A 105 -1.42 4.61 25.87
CA GLN A 105 -1.69 3.19 25.94
C GLN A 105 -0.46 2.36 25.54
N VAL A 106 0.17 2.71 24.43
CA VAL A 106 1.38 2.01 23.93
C VAL A 106 2.55 2.17 24.89
N ALA A 107 2.71 3.37 25.48
CA ALA A 107 3.75 3.60 26.49
C ALA A 107 3.56 2.73 27.74
N ARG A 108 2.32 2.48 28.18
CA ARG A 108 2.04 1.51 29.28
C ARG A 108 2.45 0.09 28.93
N TYR A 109 2.19 -0.35 27.70
CA TYR A 109 2.70 -1.65 27.23
C TYR A 109 4.21 -1.71 27.22
N ASN A 110 4.85 -0.59 26.87
CA ASN A 110 6.30 -0.52 26.80
C ASN A 110 6.99 -0.70 28.17
N GLN A 111 6.33 -0.43 29.30
CA GLN A 111 6.89 -0.68 30.65
C GLN A 111 7.34 -2.15 30.83
N LYS A 112 6.76 -3.09 30.07
CA LYS A 112 7.15 -4.51 30.11
C LYS A 112 8.14 -4.91 29.05
N VAL A 113 8.10 -4.27 27.89
CA VAL A 113 9.03 -4.48 26.78
C VAL A 113 10.37 -3.81 27.09
N GLY A 114 10.32 -2.61 27.69
CA GLY A 114 11.50 -1.83 28.04
C GLY A 114 12.25 -1.26 26.85
N ALA A 115 11.58 -1.06 25.71
CA ALA A 115 12.20 -0.45 24.55
C ALA A 115 12.43 1.06 24.77
N PRO A 116 13.63 1.61 24.46
CA PRO A 116 13.90 3.05 24.60
C PRO A 116 13.14 3.91 23.60
N PHE A 117 12.59 3.32 22.53
CA PHE A 117 11.77 4.03 21.54
C PHE A 117 10.42 3.36 21.33
N VAL A 118 9.41 4.17 21.06
CA VAL A 118 8.05 3.75 20.73
C VAL A 118 7.63 4.47 19.45
N LEU A 119 6.97 3.74 18.55
CA LEU A 119 6.34 4.26 17.34
C LEU A 119 4.86 3.87 17.34
N VAL A 120 3.97 4.85 17.14
CA VAL A 120 2.56 4.61 16.80
C VAL A 120 2.35 5.12 15.38
N SER A 121 1.85 4.26 14.50
CA SER A 121 1.68 4.60 13.08
C SER A 121 0.36 4.08 12.53
N ASN A 122 -0.32 4.90 11.71
CA ASN A 122 -1.44 4.45 10.87
C ASN A 122 -1.04 4.34 9.38
N GLY A 123 0.26 4.39 9.09
CA GLY A 123 0.79 4.32 7.74
C GLY A 123 0.64 5.61 6.92
N ILE A 124 0.03 6.66 7.50
CA ILE A 124 -0.05 8.02 6.96
C ILE A 124 0.78 8.97 7.83
N LEU A 125 0.63 8.84 9.14
CA LEU A 125 1.36 9.61 10.15
C LEU A 125 2.10 8.67 11.09
N ASP A 126 3.31 9.08 11.47
CA ASP A 126 4.16 8.44 12.46
C ASP A 126 4.30 9.35 13.69
N PHE A 127 4.10 8.77 14.88
CA PHE A 127 4.31 9.40 16.16
C PHE A 127 5.42 8.65 16.90
N TRP A 128 6.58 9.26 16.99
CA TRP A 128 7.75 8.71 17.64
C TRP A 128 7.90 9.25 19.05
N PHE A 129 8.28 8.37 19.97
CA PHE A 129 8.54 8.72 21.36
C PHE A 129 9.86 8.11 21.83
N LYS A 130 10.58 8.84 22.67
CA LYS A 130 11.71 8.34 23.44
C LYS A 130 11.25 8.11 24.88
N ILE A 131 11.66 7.00 25.49
CA ILE A 131 11.32 6.65 26.87
C ILE A 131 12.58 6.83 27.73
N GLU A 132 12.50 7.71 28.72
CA GLU A 132 13.55 7.96 29.70
C GLU A 132 12.98 7.79 31.11
N GLY A 133 13.23 6.63 31.74
CA GLY A 133 12.58 6.26 33.00
C GLY A 133 11.05 6.20 32.83
N GLU A 134 10.34 7.05 33.57
CA GLU A 134 8.87 7.16 33.47
C GLU A 134 8.41 8.24 32.47
N GLN A 135 9.33 9.00 31.89
CA GLN A 135 9.00 10.08 30.98
C GLN A 135 8.84 9.56 29.53
N ILE A 136 7.78 10.07 28.88
CA ILE A 136 7.47 9.82 27.47
C ILE A 136 7.73 11.12 26.71
N ILE A 137 8.78 11.17 25.91
CA ILE A 137 9.25 12.37 25.23
C ILE A 137 8.92 12.26 23.73
N PRO A 138 7.97 13.06 23.20
CA PRO A 138 7.70 13.10 21.78
C PRO A 138 8.95 13.47 20.97
N GLN A 139 9.10 12.85 19.80
CA GLN A 139 10.19 13.13 18.88
C GLN A 139 9.63 13.75 17.59
N GLU A 140 10.12 14.91 17.21
CA GLU A 140 9.74 15.59 15.97
C GLU A 140 10.45 15.00 14.75
N GLU A 141 11.56 14.29 14.98
CA GLU A 141 12.36 13.63 13.94
C GLU A 141 12.47 12.12 14.21
N ILE A 142 12.81 11.38 13.16
CA ILE A 142 13.09 9.94 13.28
C ILE A 142 14.32 9.74 14.16
N PRO A 143 14.24 8.92 15.24
CA PRO A 143 15.39 8.64 16.08
C PRO A 143 16.56 8.04 15.31
N LYS A 144 17.80 8.43 15.67
CA LYS A 144 19.04 8.03 14.96
C LYS A 144 19.16 6.58 14.52
N PRO A 145 18.75 5.55 15.33
CA PRO A 145 18.85 4.16 14.92
C PRO A 145 18.01 3.81 13.69
N PHE A 146 16.96 4.60 13.38
CA PHE A 146 15.94 4.33 12.35
C PHE A 146 16.03 5.28 11.15
N ILE A 147 16.99 6.21 11.13
CA ILE A 147 17.23 7.06 9.96
C ILE A 147 17.54 6.15 8.76
N PRO A 148 16.91 6.39 7.59
CA PRO A 148 17.21 5.66 6.36
C PRO A 148 18.70 5.64 6.04
N LYS A 149 19.23 4.45 5.76
CA LYS A 149 20.63 4.21 5.38
C LYS A 149 20.75 3.78 3.93
N ASN A 150 19.66 3.29 3.37
CA ASN A 150 19.61 2.78 2.00
C ASN A 150 18.40 3.41 1.27
N GLU A 151 18.47 3.45 -0.04
CA GLU A 151 17.37 3.83 -0.91
C GLU A 151 16.59 2.59 -1.38
N ILE A 152 15.28 2.76 -1.61
CA ILE A 152 14.44 1.71 -2.16
C ILE A 152 14.72 1.57 -3.67
N ILE A 153 15.21 0.40 -4.07
CA ILE A 153 15.33 0.06 -5.49
C ILE A 153 14.01 -0.53 -5.99
N ARG A 154 13.27 0.25 -6.78
CA ARG A 154 11.99 -0.17 -7.38
C ARG A 154 12.23 -0.83 -8.74
N SER A 155 12.84 -2.02 -8.71
CA SER A 155 13.05 -2.88 -9.90
C SER A 155 11.72 -3.44 -10.42
N LEU A 156 11.74 -4.11 -11.57
CA LEU A 156 10.59 -4.87 -12.07
C LEU A 156 10.13 -5.91 -11.03
N THR A 157 11.06 -6.68 -10.46
CA THR A 157 10.78 -7.66 -9.40
C THR A 157 10.12 -7.03 -8.17
N TYR A 158 10.51 -5.81 -7.79
CA TYR A 158 9.86 -5.08 -6.71
C TYR A 158 8.35 -4.92 -6.96
N TRP A 159 7.96 -4.54 -8.17
CA TRP A 159 6.56 -4.34 -8.53
C TRP A 159 5.80 -5.65 -8.73
N GLU A 160 6.45 -6.69 -9.27
CA GLU A 160 5.87 -8.03 -9.41
C GLU A 160 5.57 -8.66 -8.05
N GLU A 161 6.51 -8.61 -7.10
CA GLU A 161 6.30 -9.14 -5.74
C GLU A 161 5.17 -8.44 -4.97
N ARG A 162 4.83 -7.21 -5.35
CA ARG A 162 3.77 -6.40 -4.74
C ARG A 162 2.47 -6.42 -5.53
N ALA A 163 2.37 -7.34 -6.48
CA ALA A 163 1.23 -7.55 -7.35
C ALA A 163 0.78 -6.28 -8.10
N PHE A 164 1.71 -5.40 -8.48
CA PHE A 164 1.45 -4.34 -9.44
C PHE A 164 1.58 -4.85 -10.87
N ILE A 165 2.58 -5.67 -11.15
CA ILE A 165 2.86 -6.20 -12.49
C ILE A 165 2.78 -7.72 -12.46
N GLY A 166 2.03 -8.30 -13.38
CA GLY A 166 1.93 -9.74 -13.59
C GLY A 166 3.10 -10.28 -14.40
N HIS A 167 3.47 -11.53 -14.14
CA HIS A 167 4.64 -12.17 -14.78
C HIS A 167 4.43 -12.60 -16.24
N HIS A 168 3.18 -12.61 -16.73
CA HIS A 168 2.87 -12.94 -18.13
C HIS A 168 2.90 -11.75 -19.09
N LEU A 169 3.12 -10.51 -18.58
CA LEU A 169 3.14 -9.32 -19.42
C LEU A 169 4.34 -9.31 -20.37
N LYS A 170 4.11 -9.03 -21.66
CA LYS A 170 5.16 -8.92 -22.69
C LYS A 170 6.14 -7.77 -22.42
N PRO A 171 7.35 -7.78 -23.01
CA PRO A 171 8.38 -6.78 -22.73
C PRO A 171 7.94 -5.33 -22.88
N VAL A 172 7.20 -4.97 -23.93
CA VAL A 172 6.68 -3.60 -24.13
C VAL A 172 5.72 -3.20 -23.03
N GLY A 173 4.79 -4.08 -22.65
CA GLY A 173 3.88 -3.85 -21.54
C GLY A 173 4.59 -3.78 -20.19
N ARG A 174 5.66 -4.59 -19.96
CA ARG A 174 6.48 -4.52 -18.75
C ARG A 174 7.20 -3.18 -18.61
N ALA A 175 7.76 -2.67 -19.72
CA ALA A 175 8.41 -1.36 -19.75
C ALA A 175 7.43 -0.25 -19.38
N PHE A 176 6.25 -0.23 -20.03
CA PHE A 176 5.18 0.70 -19.71
C PHE A 176 4.72 0.58 -18.24
N ALA A 177 4.40 -0.63 -17.78
CA ALA A 177 3.89 -0.85 -16.42
C ALA A 177 4.93 -0.44 -15.35
N LYS A 178 6.23 -0.75 -15.55
CA LYS A 178 7.30 -0.33 -14.65
C LYS A 178 7.42 1.19 -14.56
N THR A 179 7.43 1.88 -15.70
CA THR A 179 7.52 3.36 -15.76
C THR A 179 6.28 3.99 -15.13
N SER A 180 5.10 3.44 -15.44
CA SER A 180 3.83 3.92 -14.86
C SER A 180 3.77 3.70 -13.35
N CYS A 181 4.19 2.54 -12.82
CA CYS A 181 4.27 2.32 -11.38
C CYS A 181 5.23 3.30 -10.69
N ALA A 182 6.37 3.59 -11.31
CA ALA A 182 7.30 4.60 -10.79
C ALA A 182 6.67 5.99 -10.76
N SER A 183 5.99 6.40 -11.84
CA SER A 183 5.28 7.68 -11.92
C SER A 183 4.13 7.80 -10.92
N LEU A 184 3.35 6.74 -10.75
CA LEU A 184 2.18 6.74 -9.86
C LEU A 184 2.54 6.67 -8.38
N PHE A 185 3.62 5.96 -8.01
CA PHE A 185 3.79 5.48 -6.63
C PHE A 185 5.14 5.79 -5.99
N SER A 186 6.06 6.52 -6.65
CA SER A 186 7.37 6.80 -6.05
C SER A 186 7.41 8.04 -5.17
N ASP A 187 6.51 8.99 -5.35
CA ASP A 187 6.45 10.21 -4.54
C ASP A 187 5.52 10.01 -3.32
N PRO A 188 6.06 10.01 -2.08
CA PRO A 188 5.27 9.81 -0.86
C PRO A 188 4.31 10.96 -0.54
N HIS A 189 4.53 12.14 -1.12
CA HIS A 189 3.65 13.30 -0.94
C HIS A 189 2.38 13.22 -1.80
N GLN A 190 2.36 12.30 -2.75
CA GLN A 190 1.21 12.10 -3.61
C GLN A 190 0.16 11.21 -2.93
N PRO A 191 -1.14 11.57 -3.00
CA PRO A 191 -2.18 10.78 -2.34
C PRO A 191 -2.34 9.41 -3.02
N VAL A 192 -1.94 8.36 -2.30
CA VAL A 192 -2.13 6.96 -2.68
C VAL A 192 -3.00 6.27 -1.63
N ARG A 193 -4.05 5.58 -2.08
CA ARG A 193 -4.95 4.84 -1.20
C ARG A 193 -5.15 3.42 -1.68
N PHE A 194 -5.29 2.49 -0.74
CA PHE A 194 -5.79 1.16 -1.05
C PHE A 194 -7.31 1.24 -1.18
N LEU A 195 -7.83 0.87 -2.35
CA LEU A 195 -9.27 0.74 -2.60
C LEU A 195 -9.58 -0.72 -2.87
N SER A 196 -10.74 -1.17 -2.40
CA SER A 196 -11.32 -2.46 -2.73
C SER A 196 -12.77 -2.24 -3.17
N PHE A 197 -13.25 -3.12 -4.03
CA PHE A 197 -14.59 -3.06 -4.58
C PHE A 197 -15.25 -4.42 -4.35
N ASP A 198 -16.34 -4.42 -3.60
CA ASP A 198 -17.12 -5.62 -3.35
C ASP A 198 -17.94 -5.98 -4.59
N GLY A 199 -18.18 -7.27 -4.80
CA GLY A 199 -19.03 -7.78 -5.88
C GLY A 199 -18.37 -7.88 -7.25
N PHE A 200 -17.04 -7.70 -7.36
CA PHE A 200 -16.29 -7.93 -8.60
C PHE A 200 -15.48 -9.21 -8.52
N PRO A 201 -15.32 -9.92 -9.66
CA PRO A 201 -14.41 -11.05 -9.75
C PRO A 201 -12.98 -10.63 -9.40
N GLU A 202 -12.24 -11.48 -8.66
CA GLU A 202 -10.88 -11.18 -8.21
C GLU A 202 -9.88 -11.04 -9.38
N GLU A 203 -10.17 -11.67 -10.52
CA GLU A 203 -9.38 -11.54 -11.74
C GLU A 203 -9.29 -10.10 -12.26
N PHE A 204 -10.21 -9.22 -11.92
CA PHE A 204 -10.12 -7.80 -12.26
C PHE A 204 -9.06 -7.06 -11.44
N ALA A 205 -8.61 -7.64 -10.34
CA ALA A 205 -7.58 -7.08 -9.45
C ALA A 205 -7.86 -5.64 -9.00
N LEU A 206 -9.14 -5.30 -8.79
CA LEU A 206 -9.57 -3.94 -8.39
C LEU A 206 -9.15 -3.59 -6.97
N GLY A 207 -8.99 -4.58 -6.08
CA GLY A 207 -8.50 -4.40 -4.71
C GLY A 207 -6.99 -4.13 -4.70
N HIS A 208 -6.57 -2.86 -4.87
CA HIS A 208 -5.16 -2.49 -4.89
C HIS A 208 -4.93 -1.03 -4.52
N TYR A 209 -3.66 -0.55 -4.62
CA TYR A 209 -3.29 0.84 -4.42
C TYR A 209 -3.61 1.69 -5.63
N TYR A 210 -4.23 2.83 -5.41
CA TYR A 210 -4.60 3.82 -6.42
C TYR A 210 -3.91 5.15 -6.11
N ARG A 211 -3.30 5.74 -7.12
CA ARG A 211 -2.92 7.14 -7.14
C ARG A 211 -4.15 7.98 -7.34
N ILE A 212 -4.40 8.96 -6.47
CA ILE A 212 -5.59 9.81 -6.52
C ILE A 212 -5.22 11.17 -7.12
N TYR A 213 -5.90 11.55 -8.19
CA TYR A 213 -5.80 12.85 -8.83
C TYR A 213 -7.03 13.68 -8.51
N GLY A 214 -6.85 14.91 -8.02
CA GLY A 214 -7.91 15.91 -7.96
C GLY A 214 -8.08 16.54 -9.33
N ILE A 215 -9.30 16.50 -9.89
CA ILE A 215 -9.60 17.09 -11.19
C ILE A 215 -10.24 18.48 -11.01
N LYS A 216 -11.23 18.56 -10.13
CA LYS A 216 -11.90 19.77 -9.67
C LYS A 216 -12.48 19.53 -8.29
N GLU A 217 -13.12 20.54 -7.70
CA GLU A 217 -13.80 20.39 -6.42
C GLU A 217 -14.75 19.17 -6.44
N ASN A 218 -14.61 18.32 -5.44
CA ASN A 218 -15.39 17.07 -5.27
C ASN A 218 -15.34 16.06 -6.42
N VAL A 219 -14.37 16.18 -7.37
CA VAL A 219 -14.15 15.20 -8.43
C VAL A 219 -12.72 14.69 -8.41
N LYS A 220 -12.57 13.38 -8.31
CA LYS A 220 -11.26 12.70 -8.22
C LYS A 220 -11.22 11.52 -9.19
N ILE A 221 -10.01 11.24 -9.67
CA ILE A 221 -9.71 10.03 -10.44
C ILE A 221 -8.68 9.19 -9.66
N GLY A 222 -8.99 7.92 -9.48
CA GLY A 222 -8.06 6.93 -8.96
C GLY A 222 -7.49 6.10 -10.10
N VAL A 223 -6.15 6.00 -10.20
CA VAL A 223 -5.46 5.20 -11.23
C VAL A 223 -4.62 4.13 -10.56
N SER A 224 -4.73 2.89 -11.02
CA SER A 224 -3.97 1.74 -10.52
C SER A 224 -3.48 0.85 -11.65
N ILE A 225 -2.29 0.28 -11.47
CA ILE A 225 -1.81 -0.88 -12.22
C ILE A 225 -1.77 -2.03 -11.22
N ALA A 226 -2.37 -3.17 -11.58
CA ALA A 226 -2.46 -4.32 -10.68
C ALA A 226 -2.37 -5.65 -11.44
N ALA A 227 -1.60 -6.58 -10.85
CA ALA A 227 -1.57 -7.97 -11.32
C ALA A 227 -2.86 -8.70 -10.90
N ASN A 228 -3.27 -9.66 -11.71
CA ASN A 228 -4.36 -10.59 -11.41
C ASN A 228 -3.82 -11.98 -11.00
N PRO A 229 -4.68 -12.90 -10.47
CA PRO A 229 -4.27 -14.23 -10.06
C PRO A 229 -3.65 -15.09 -11.17
N TYR A 230 -3.97 -14.79 -12.43
CA TYR A 230 -3.54 -15.54 -13.62
C TYR A 230 -2.27 -14.98 -14.25
N GLY A 231 -1.56 -14.05 -13.57
CA GLY A 231 -0.30 -13.49 -14.06
C GLY A 231 -0.46 -12.36 -15.08
N GLY A 232 -1.68 -11.95 -15.40
CA GLY A 232 -1.95 -10.77 -16.22
C GLY A 232 -1.78 -9.46 -15.45
N THR A 233 -1.78 -8.35 -16.16
CA THR A 233 -1.71 -6.99 -15.61
C THR A 233 -2.86 -6.15 -16.12
N ARG A 234 -3.53 -5.42 -15.23
CA ARG A 234 -4.65 -4.54 -15.56
C ARG A 234 -4.35 -3.09 -15.18
N LEU A 235 -4.84 -2.19 -16.01
CA LEU A 235 -5.00 -0.77 -15.69
C LEU A 235 -6.44 -0.57 -15.21
N ASN A 236 -6.60 -0.03 -14.01
CA ASN A 236 -7.90 0.27 -13.42
C ASN A 236 -8.00 1.77 -13.16
N VAL A 237 -9.11 2.38 -13.53
CA VAL A 237 -9.38 3.79 -13.32
C VAL A 237 -10.77 3.96 -12.72
N VAL A 238 -10.85 4.75 -11.66
CA VAL A 238 -12.09 4.96 -10.88
C VAL A 238 -12.41 6.44 -10.85
N LEU A 239 -13.63 6.81 -11.21
CA LEU A 239 -14.18 8.16 -11.06
C LEU A 239 -14.91 8.26 -9.72
N ASN A 240 -14.51 9.23 -8.90
CA ASN A 240 -15.20 9.57 -7.65
C ASN A 240 -15.77 10.98 -7.77
N GLN A 241 -17.06 11.12 -7.50
CA GLN A 241 -17.79 12.38 -7.51
C GLN A 241 -18.56 12.53 -6.19
N GLY A 242 -18.36 13.65 -5.50
CA GLY A 242 -19.03 13.90 -4.23
C GLY A 242 -18.77 12.87 -3.12
N GLY A 243 -17.64 12.16 -3.18
CA GLY A 243 -17.30 11.09 -2.22
C GLY A 243 -17.77 9.68 -2.64
N ALA A 244 -18.61 9.54 -3.66
CA ALA A 244 -19.07 8.26 -4.19
C ALA A 244 -18.27 7.85 -5.45
N ASN A 245 -17.97 6.56 -5.61
CA ASN A 245 -17.43 6.01 -6.85
C ASN A 245 -18.57 5.82 -7.84
N THR A 246 -18.60 6.64 -8.90
CA THR A 246 -19.73 6.71 -9.85
C THR A 246 -19.49 5.91 -11.12
N ALA A 247 -18.24 5.73 -11.52
CA ALA A 247 -17.87 4.91 -12.65
C ALA A 247 -16.43 4.39 -12.50
N PHE A 248 -16.12 3.29 -13.17
CA PHE A 248 -14.75 2.84 -13.31
C PHE A 248 -14.59 2.03 -14.61
N PHE A 249 -13.37 1.94 -15.08
CA PHE A 249 -13.01 0.99 -16.11
C PHE A 249 -11.81 0.13 -15.70
N THR A 250 -11.73 -1.03 -16.30
CA THR A 250 -10.60 -1.94 -16.20
C THR A 250 -10.21 -2.46 -17.58
N THR A 251 -8.91 -2.49 -17.88
CA THR A 251 -8.40 -2.98 -19.16
C THR A 251 -7.17 -3.85 -18.97
N SER A 252 -6.98 -4.83 -19.86
CA SER A 252 -5.83 -5.74 -19.86
C SER A 252 -4.64 -5.12 -20.59
N LEU A 253 -3.54 -4.82 -19.87
CA LEU A 253 -2.30 -4.39 -20.51
C LEU A 253 -1.64 -5.49 -21.33
N ASN A 254 -1.95 -6.77 -21.06
CA ASN A 254 -1.45 -7.89 -21.86
C ASN A 254 -2.00 -7.82 -23.29
N LEU A 255 -3.32 -7.66 -23.43
CA LEU A 255 -3.95 -7.59 -24.72
C LEU A 255 -3.50 -6.32 -25.49
N ILE A 256 -3.42 -5.15 -24.86
CA ILE A 256 -2.87 -3.93 -25.49
C ILE A 256 -1.44 -4.17 -26.01
N ALA A 257 -0.61 -4.87 -25.23
CA ALA A 257 0.76 -5.20 -25.63
C ALA A 257 0.81 -6.21 -26.79
N GLU A 258 -0.26 -6.93 -27.06
CA GLU A 258 -0.42 -7.88 -28.16
C GLU A 258 -1.09 -7.29 -29.39
N GLN A 259 -1.53 -6.02 -29.31
CA GLN A 259 -2.30 -5.34 -30.34
C GLN A 259 -3.60 -6.07 -30.73
N GLU A 260 -4.14 -6.84 -29.78
CA GLU A 260 -5.43 -7.48 -29.96
C GLU A 260 -6.57 -6.50 -29.69
N ASN A 261 -7.72 -6.71 -30.34
CA ASN A 261 -8.92 -5.91 -30.12
C ASN A 261 -9.34 -5.93 -28.66
N MET A 262 -9.55 -4.76 -28.09
CA MET A 262 -9.51 -4.57 -26.66
C MET A 262 -10.85 -4.14 -26.14
N ASN A 263 -11.42 -5.01 -25.37
CA ASN A 263 -12.58 -4.69 -24.58
C ASN A 263 -12.15 -4.13 -23.23
N THR A 264 -12.12 -2.81 -23.14
CA THR A 264 -12.09 -2.14 -21.84
C THR A 264 -13.49 -2.13 -21.29
N GLU A 265 -13.67 -2.74 -20.11
CA GLU A 265 -14.96 -2.75 -19.44
C GLU A 265 -15.15 -1.49 -18.63
N ILE A 266 -16.22 -0.71 -18.95
CA ILE A 266 -16.72 0.40 -18.13
C ILE A 266 -17.92 -0.06 -17.34
N HIS A 267 -17.91 0.27 -16.06
CA HIS A 267 -19.03 0.06 -15.14
C HIS A 267 -19.47 1.40 -14.55
N SER A 268 -20.77 1.67 -14.57
CA SER A 268 -21.37 2.89 -14.01
C SER A 268 -22.81 2.65 -13.54
N SER A 269 -23.46 3.68 -13.07
CA SER A 269 -24.90 3.64 -12.72
C SER A 269 -25.80 3.28 -13.91
N LYS A 270 -25.34 3.49 -15.15
CA LYS A 270 -26.05 3.13 -16.40
C LYS A 270 -25.86 1.67 -16.80
N GLY A 271 -25.02 0.92 -16.09
CA GLY A 271 -24.70 -0.46 -16.36
C GLY A 271 -23.28 -0.67 -16.83
N ARG A 272 -23.06 -1.79 -17.54
CA ARG A 272 -21.77 -2.21 -18.09
C ARG A 272 -21.72 -1.93 -19.59
N SER A 273 -20.60 -1.41 -20.07
CA SER A 273 -20.31 -1.24 -21.50
C SER A 273 -18.87 -1.64 -21.82
N GLU A 274 -18.62 -1.95 -23.07
CA GLU A 274 -17.28 -2.25 -23.57
C GLU A 274 -16.88 -1.18 -24.59
N ILE A 275 -15.62 -0.76 -24.53
CA ILE A 275 -15.05 0.28 -25.41
C ILE A 275 -13.66 -0.12 -25.87
N ASP A 276 -13.20 0.52 -26.94
CA ASP A 276 -11.79 0.51 -27.35
C ASP A 276 -11.07 1.73 -26.76
N LEU A 277 -10.28 1.51 -25.70
CA LEU A 277 -9.56 2.56 -24.99
C LEU A 277 -8.53 3.28 -25.90
N THR A 278 -7.93 2.56 -26.85
CA THR A 278 -6.97 3.13 -27.78
C THR A 278 -7.65 4.13 -28.72
N ASN A 279 -8.77 3.76 -29.30
CA ASN A 279 -9.49 4.63 -30.23
C ASN A 279 -10.27 5.76 -29.52
N GLU A 280 -10.91 5.48 -28.38
CA GLU A 280 -11.77 6.46 -27.70
C GLU A 280 -11.01 7.43 -26.77
N ALA A 281 -9.91 7.02 -26.18
CA ALA A 281 -9.07 7.84 -25.29
C ALA A 281 -7.65 8.09 -25.84
N GLY A 282 -7.32 7.55 -27.01
CA GLY A 282 -5.98 7.67 -27.58
C GLY A 282 -4.88 7.08 -26.68
N PHE A 283 -5.23 6.05 -25.90
CA PHE A 283 -4.30 5.38 -24.99
C PHE A 283 -3.38 4.43 -25.75
N ASP A 284 -2.08 4.54 -25.53
CA ASP A 284 -1.09 3.58 -25.99
C ASP A 284 0.05 3.42 -24.95
N LEU A 285 0.85 2.35 -25.09
CA LEU A 285 1.90 1.99 -24.14
C LEU A 285 3.16 2.88 -24.23
N ASN A 286 3.21 3.85 -25.15
CA ASN A 286 4.32 4.81 -25.26
C ASN A 286 4.03 6.11 -24.49
N LYS A 287 2.79 6.33 -24.05
CA LYS A 287 2.39 7.52 -23.30
C LYS A 287 2.73 7.40 -21.83
N ASN A 288 3.02 8.54 -21.18
CA ASN A 288 3.07 8.58 -19.73
C ASN A 288 1.66 8.43 -19.16
N ILE A 289 1.51 7.55 -18.16
CA ILE A 289 0.19 7.28 -17.55
C ILE A 289 -0.45 8.55 -16.95
N GLY A 290 0.35 9.48 -16.42
CA GLY A 290 -0.14 10.74 -15.87
C GLY A 290 -0.76 11.66 -16.92
N ASP A 291 -0.24 11.65 -18.14
CA ASP A 291 -0.66 12.54 -19.22
C ASP A 291 -2.02 12.14 -19.81
N VAL A 292 -2.44 10.90 -19.63
CA VAL A 292 -3.74 10.40 -20.12
C VAL A 292 -4.87 10.48 -19.09
N VAL A 293 -4.60 10.92 -17.87
CA VAL A 293 -5.62 11.07 -16.82
C VAL A 293 -6.79 11.97 -17.21
N PRO A 294 -6.59 13.13 -17.89
CA PRO A 294 -7.69 13.96 -18.35
C PRO A 294 -8.62 13.24 -19.34
N GLU A 295 -8.05 12.40 -20.22
CA GLU A 295 -8.81 11.61 -21.18
C GLU A 295 -9.62 10.50 -20.49
N PHE A 296 -9.05 9.86 -19.48
CA PHE A 296 -9.77 8.90 -18.65
C PHE A 296 -10.96 9.56 -17.93
N HIS A 297 -10.77 10.77 -17.43
CA HIS A 297 -11.86 11.53 -16.81
C HIS A 297 -12.99 11.81 -17.82
N ARG A 298 -12.65 12.33 -19.01
CA ARG A 298 -13.63 12.62 -20.08
C ARG A 298 -14.39 11.35 -20.46
N LEU A 299 -13.70 10.24 -20.62
CA LEU A 299 -14.27 8.95 -20.98
C LEU A 299 -15.26 8.46 -19.91
N LEU A 300 -14.86 8.42 -18.64
CA LEU A 300 -15.74 7.98 -17.55
C LEU A 300 -16.95 8.89 -17.36
N LEU A 301 -16.82 10.21 -17.58
CA LEU A 301 -17.97 11.13 -17.55
C LEU A 301 -18.97 10.87 -18.67
N LYS A 302 -18.51 10.49 -19.87
CA LYS A 302 -19.39 10.17 -21.00
C LYS A 302 -20.29 8.97 -20.71
N HIS A 303 -19.78 8.01 -19.93
CA HIS A 303 -20.44 6.74 -19.61
C HIS A 303 -21.10 6.70 -18.22
N SER A 304 -20.89 7.73 -17.37
CA SER A 304 -21.49 7.83 -16.02
C SER A 304 -22.92 8.39 -15.99
#